data_86f33411f1dc5b8c46272cb1abc96582
#
_entry.id   86f33411f1dc5b8c46272cb1abc96582
#
_cell.length_a   1.000
_cell.length_b   1.000
_cell.length_c   1.000
_cell.angle_alpha   90.00
_cell.angle_beta   90.00
_cell.angle_gamma   90.00
#
_symmetry.space_group_name_H-M   'P 1'
#
loop_
_entity.id
_entity.type
_entity.pdbx_description
1 polymer ?
#
loop_
_entity_poly.entity_id
_entity_poly.type
_entity_poly.pdbx_seq_one_letter_code
_entity_poly.pdbx_strand_id
1 'polypeptide(L)' 'MEEQIVYQLTVEDLQNVSNDFLNRDLNEKEILLVTDKLGDCINWYDAIQNAIIFALKL' A
#
# COMPACT_ATOMS: atom_id res chain seq x y z
N MET A 1 -11.42 19.67 9.51
CA MET A 1 -10.85 19.35 8.19
C MET A 1 -11.36 18.00 7.72
N GLU A 2 -11.85 17.93 6.53
CA GLU A 2 -12.31 16.66 5.99
C GLU A 2 -11.14 15.76 5.63
N GLU A 3 -11.32 14.46 5.86
CA GLU A 3 -10.34 13.51 5.42
C GLU A 3 -10.49 13.26 3.94
N GLN A 4 -9.41 13.45 3.21
CA GLN A 4 -9.36 13.17 1.79
C GLN A 4 -8.36 12.05 1.53
N ILE A 5 -8.81 11.02 0.82
CA ILE A 5 -7.93 9.92 0.45
C ILE A 5 -7.04 10.39 -0.69
N VAL A 6 -5.73 10.42 -0.45
CA VAL A 6 -4.77 10.86 -1.48
C VAL A 6 -4.04 9.68 -2.12
N TYR A 7 -4.13 8.51 -1.50
CA TYR A 7 -3.56 7.28 -2.05
C TYR A 7 -4.31 6.08 -1.51
N GLN A 8 -4.54 5.09 -2.34
CA GLN A 8 -5.34 3.94 -1.93
C GLN A 8 -4.87 2.68 -2.64
N LEU A 9 -4.76 1.60 -1.86
CA LEU A 9 -4.49 0.26 -2.38
C LEU A 9 -5.75 -0.58 -2.27
N THR A 10 -5.97 -1.45 -3.23
CA THR A 10 -7.17 -2.29 -3.29
C THR A 10 -6.78 -3.77 -3.25
N VAL A 11 -7.79 -4.63 -3.07
CA VAL A 11 -7.59 -6.08 -3.17
C VAL A 11 -7.07 -6.45 -4.57
N GLU A 12 -7.52 -5.74 -5.60
CA GLU A 12 -7.03 -5.96 -6.95
C GLU A 12 -5.52 -5.73 -7.04
N ASP A 13 -5.03 -4.68 -6.38
CA ASP A 13 -3.59 -4.41 -6.33
C ASP A 13 -2.83 -5.56 -5.68
N LEU A 14 -3.37 -6.10 -4.57
CA LEU A 14 -2.75 -7.25 -3.89
C LEU A 14 -2.69 -8.46 -4.81
N GLN A 15 -3.78 -8.72 -5.54
CA GLN A 15 -3.83 -9.86 -6.44
C GLN A 15 -2.87 -9.71 -7.62
N ASN A 16 -2.75 -8.51 -8.16
CA ASN A 16 -1.81 -8.25 -9.24
C ASN A 16 -0.37 -8.55 -8.82
N VAL A 17 0.02 -8.08 -7.65
CA VAL A 17 1.36 -8.35 -7.12
C VAL A 17 1.54 -9.82 -6.83
N SER A 18 0.52 -10.47 -6.25
CA SER A 18 0.57 -11.90 -5.94
C SER A 18 0.76 -12.72 -7.20
N ASN A 19 0.05 -12.39 -8.28
CA ASN A 19 0.20 -13.10 -9.55
C ASN A 19 1.59 -12.93 -10.13
N ASP A 20 2.17 -11.74 -10.03
CA ASP A 20 3.52 -11.50 -10.52
C ASP A 20 4.58 -12.22 -9.69
N PHE A 21 4.38 -12.26 -8.38
CA PHE A 21 5.38 -12.76 -7.45
C PHE A 21 5.24 -14.24 -7.16
N LEU A 22 4.01 -14.71 -6.95
CA LEU A 22 3.70 -16.09 -6.57
C LEU A 22 3.09 -16.93 -7.70
N ASN A 23 2.72 -16.28 -8.81
CA ASN A 23 2.02 -16.92 -9.94
C ASN A 23 0.67 -17.50 -9.55
N ARG A 24 -0.01 -16.88 -8.57
CA ARG A 24 -1.34 -17.29 -8.14
C ARG A 24 -2.05 -16.17 -7.41
N ASP A 25 -3.37 -16.27 -7.32
CA ASP A 25 -4.17 -15.38 -6.51
C ASP A 25 -4.06 -15.75 -5.03
N LEU A 26 -4.28 -14.76 -4.19
CA LEU A 26 -4.43 -14.96 -2.76
C LEU A 26 -5.86 -15.42 -2.47
N ASN A 27 -6.03 -16.33 -1.51
CA ASN A 27 -7.37 -16.67 -1.02
C ASN A 27 -7.82 -15.64 0.02
N GLU A 28 -9.09 -15.74 0.47
CA GLU A 28 -9.65 -14.75 1.40
C GLU A 28 -8.85 -14.62 2.68
N LYS A 29 -8.42 -15.74 3.25
CA LYS A 29 -7.63 -15.74 4.47
C LYS A 29 -6.28 -15.07 4.26
N GLU A 30 -5.65 -15.34 3.13
CA GLU A 30 -4.37 -14.74 2.79
C GLU A 30 -4.51 -13.24 2.58
N ILE A 31 -5.60 -12.80 1.95
CA ILE A 31 -5.86 -11.37 1.76
C ILE A 31 -5.94 -10.66 3.11
N LEU A 32 -6.63 -11.25 4.08
CA LEU A 32 -6.72 -10.66 5.42
C LEU A 32 -5.36 -10.59 6.10
N LEU A 33 -4.56 -11.64 6.00
CA LEU A 33 -3.23 -11.66 6.59
C LEU A 33 -2.30 -10.63 5.95
N VAL A 34 -2.33 -10.55 4.63
CA VAL A 34 -1.49 -9.58 3.91
C VAL A 34 -1.90 -8.16 4.22
N THR A 35 -3.22 -7.89 4.25
CA THR A 35 -3.74 -6.57 4.57
C THR A 35 -3.27 -6.12 5.95
N ASP A 36 -3.30 -7.02 6.92
CA ASP A 36 -2.86 -6.71 8.28
C ASP A 36 -1.37 -6.36 8.31
N LYS A 37 -0.57 -7.11 7.59
CA LYS A 37 0.89 -6.89 7.55
C LYS A 37 1.30 -5.71 6.69
N LEU A 38 0.50 -5.38 5.69
CA LEU A 38 0.82 -4.29 4.77
C LEU A 38 0.98 -2.96 5.50
N GLY A 39 0.11 -2.69 6.47
CA GLY A 39 0.21 -1.48 7.28
C GLY A 39 1.53 -1.38 8.04
N ASP A 40 2.10 -2.52 8.45
CA ASP A 40 3.37 -2.56 9.15
C ASP A 40 4.56 -2.40 8.19
N CYS A 41 4.37 -2.75 6.92
CA CYS A 41 5.44 -2.70 5.92
C CYS A 41 5.61 -1.32 5.29
N ILE A 42 4.56 -0.50 5.30
CA ILE A 42 4.60 0.81 4.67
C ILE A 42 5.04 1.85 5.68
N ASN A 43 6.16 2.51 5.41
CA ASN A 43 6.61 3.64 6.20
C ASN A 43 6.00 4.92 5.62
N TRP A 44 4.72 5.15 5.94
CA TRP A 44 3.97 6.27 5.36
C TRP A 44 4.51 7.63 5.81
N TYR A 45 5.08 7.71 7.01
CA TYR A 45 5.64 8.96 7.52
C TYR A 45 6.82 9.42 6.66
N ASP A 46 7.78 8.53 6.43
CA ASP A 46 8.94 8.85 5.61
C ASP A 46 8.55 9.11 4.17
N ALA A 47 7.58 8.35 3.66
CA ALA A 47 7.10 8.57 2.29
C ALA A 47 6.51 9.96 2.12
N ILE A 48 5.69 10.41 3.07
CA ILE A 48 5.11 11.74 3.04
C ILE A 48 6.19 12.81 3.19
N GLN A 49 7.12 12.62 4.12
CA GLN A 49 8.22 13.56 4.34
C GLN A 49 9.06 13.74 3.08
N ASN A 50 9.43 12.63 2.44
CA ASN A 50 10.21 12.67 1.21
C ASN A 50 9.44 13.32 0.07
N ALA A 51 8.14 13.05 -0.03
CA ALA A 51 7.31 13.68 -1.05
C ALA A 51 7.25 15.19 -0.86
N ILE A 52 7.14 15.65 0.39
CA ILE A 52 7.14 17.08 0.70
C ILE A 52 8.47 17.71 0.27
N ILE A 53 9.58 17.08 0.60
CA ILE A 53 10.90 17.58 0.25
C ILE A 53 11.05 17.72 -1.27
N PHE A 54 10.69 16.66 -2.00
CA PHE A 54 10.84 16.67 -3.46
C PHE A 54 9.87 17.63 -4.13
N ALA A 55 8.62 17.65 -3.69
CA ALA A 55 7.60 18.48 -4.34
C ALA A 55 7.83 19.97 -4.08
N LEU A 56 8.25 20.32 -2.88
CA LEU A 56 8.45 21.73 -2.48
C LEU A 56 9.90 22.18 -2.61
N LYS A 57 10.79 21.29 -3.02
CA LYS A 57 12.22 21.58 -3.26
C LYS A 57 12.91 22.15 -2.02
N LEU A 58 12.64 21.52 -0.90
CA LEU A 58 13.25 21.93 0.36
C LEU A 58 14.66 21.39 0.53
#